data_968a1e6b7adedbbf28193e62be8dc0e9
#
_entry.id   968a1e6b7adedbbf28193e62be8dc0e9
#
_cell.length_a   1.000
_cell.length_b   1.000
_cell.length_c   1.000
_cell.angle_alpha   90.00
_cell.angle_beta   90.00
_cell.angle_gamma   90.00
#
_symmetry.space_group_name_H-M   'P 1'
#
loop_
_entity.id
_entity.type
_entity.pdbx_description
1 polymer ?
#
loop_
_entity_poly.entity_id
_entity_poly.type
_entity_poly.pdbx_seq_one_letter_code
_entity_poly.pdbx_strand_id
1 'polypeptide(L)'
;MLRCYFRRILLQSSSRDQGTRKDLLTGFPSALLGGHRSASSLPDVRERTLIAVKPDGVQRRLVGQIIQRFEQRGFKLVGLKMLQASEDLLSQHYSELRAKPFYPRLLKYMSSGPVVVMVWEGHKVVQTSRVMVGHTNPAEASAGTVRGDFSFHVSRNVVHASDSLEGAQREIQLWFKGKELLNWDSCDQNNTFAV
;
A
#
# COMPACT_ATOMS: atom_id res chain seq x y z
N MET A 1 -13.93 -22.78 -26.65
CA MET A 1 -13.20 -24.05 -26.44
C MET A 1 -11.72 -23.73 -26.32
N LEU A 2 -11.19 -23.57 -25.11
CA LEU A 2 -9.73 -23.52 -24.87
C LEU A 2 -9.42 -24.49 -23.74
N ARG A 3 -8.66 -25.52 -24.08
CA ARG A 3 -8.25 -26.63 -23.18
C ARG A 3 -7.12 -26.16 -22.26
N CYS A 4 -7.32 -26.28 -20.95
CA CYS A 4 -6.27 -26.18 -19.94
C CYS A 4 -5.32 -27.39 -20.07
N TYR A 5 -4.03 -27.15 -20.26
CA TYR A 5 -2.99 -28.15 -20.12
C TYR A 5 -2.42 -28.11 -18.69
N PHE A 6 -2.83 -29.12 -17.90
CA PHE A 6 -2.12 -29.48 -16.66
C PHE A 6 -0.97 -30.40 -17.00
N ARG A 7 0.25 -29.98 -16.78
CA ARG A 7 1.44 -30.87 -16.81
C ARG A 7 1.72 -31.34 -15.39
N ARG A 8 1.47 -32.65 -15.21
CA ARG A 8 1.81 -33.45 -14.03
C ARG A 8 3.31 -33.75 -14.07
N ILE A 9 4.09 -33.33 -13.09
CA ILE A 9 5.47 -33.79 -12.90
C ILE A 9 5.44 -34.93 -11.90
N LEU A 10 5.86 -36.10 -12.38
CA LEU A 10 6.04 -37.33 -11.61
C LEU A 10 7.37 -37.27 -10.84
N LEU A 11 7.30 -37.44 -9.53
CA LEU A 11 8.44 -37.75 -8.69
C LEU A 11 8.86 -39.21 -8.86
N GLN A 12 10.06 -39.43 -9.29
CA GLN A 12 10.72 -40.78 -9.18
C GLN A 12 11.60 -40.79 -7.94
N SER A 13 11.26 -41.67 -7.02
CA SER A 13 12.09 -42.10 -5.90
C SER A 13 13.11 -43.12 -6.37
N SER A 14 14.37 -42.94 -6.03
CA SER A 14 15.38 -44.01 -6.09
C SER A 14 16.07 -44.09 -4.73
N SER A 15 16.00 -45.31 -4.17
CA SER A 15 16.60 -45.74 -2.93
C SER A 15 17.91 -46.47 -3.14
N ARG A 16 18.70 -46.50 -2.05
CA ARG A 16 19.94 -47.29 -1.75
C ARG A 16 21.25 -46.59 -2.07
N ASP A 17 22.13 -46.41 -1.09
CA ASP A 17 22.93 -47.50 -0.53
C ASP A 17 23.54 -47.13 0.83
N GLN A 18 23.76 -48.12 1.70
CA GLN A 18 24.39 -48.05 3.01
C GLN A 18 25.90 -48.16 2.86
N GLY A 19 26.64 -47.30 3.62
CA GLY A 19 28.09 -47.42 3.72
C GLY A 19 28.59 -46.85 5.04
N THR A 20 28.74 -47.70 6.04
CA THR A 20 29.41 -47.46 7.33
C THR A 20 30.87 -47.08 7.15
N ARG A 21 31.35 -46.01 7.79
CA ARG A 21 32.72 -45.88 8.29
C ARG A 21 32.83 -44.96 9.48
N LYS A 22 33.69 -45.38 10.38
CA LYS A 22 34.00 -45.01 11.77
C LYS A 22 34.69 -43.68 11.92
N ASP A 23 34.37 -43.06 13.05
CA ASP A 23 35.14 -42.26 13.96
C ASP A 23 36.45 -41.58 13.52
N LEU A 24 36.51 -40.26 13.60
CA LEU A 24 37.67 -39.55 14.15
C LEU A 24 37.24 -38.26 14.86
N LEU A 25 37.39 -38.25 16.18
CA LEU A 25 37.28 -37.11 17.06
C LEU A 25 38.40 -36.10 16.75
N THR A 26 38.04 -34.87 16.41
CA THR A 26 38.87 -33.70 16.78
C THR A 26 37.94 -32.51 17.01
N GLY A 27 38.07 -31.95 18.21
CA GLY A 27 37.25 -30.85 18.70
C GLY A 27 37.48 -29.54 17.94
N PHE A 28 36.38 -28.83 17.72
CA PHE A 28 36.38 -27.42 17.37
C PHE A 28 35.69 -26.62 18.48
N PRO A 29 36.22 -25.45 18.86
CA PRO A 29 35.66 -24.68 19.93
C PRO A 29 34.35 -24.02 19.54
N SER A 30 33.36 -24.19 20.40
CA SER A 30 32.11 -23.42 20.38
C SER A 30 32.37 -21.95 20.63
N ALA A 31 32.30 -21.12 19.61
CA ALA A 31 32.11 -19.68 19.78
C ALA A 31 31.73 -19.09 18.42
N LEU A 32 30.46 -18.87 18.22
CA LEU A 32 29.90 -17.71 17.56
C LEU A 32 28.38 -17.88 17.58
N LEU A 33 27.79 -17.55 18.72
CA LEU A 33 26.39 -17.13 18.77
C LEU A 33 26.26 -15.88 17.88
N GLY A 34 26.05 -16.09 16.61
CA GLY A 34 25.56 -15.06 15.69
C GLY A 34 24.21 -14.61 16.18
N GLY A 35 24.19 -13.53 16.97
CA GLY A 35 22.95 -12.88 17.35
C GLY A 35 22.17 -12.58 16.07
N HIS A 36 20.98 -13.17 15.96
CA HIS A 36 19.97 -12.71 15.03
C HIS A 36 19.73 -11.24 15.35
N ARG A 37 20.34 -10.36 14.60
CA ARG A 37 19.95 -8.96 14.59
C ARG A 37 18.52 -8.95 14.10
N SER A 38 17.62 -8.74 15.04
CA SER A 38 16.23 -8.45 14.77
C SER A 38 16.16 -7.33 13.73
N ALA A 39 15.55 -7.60 12.59
CA ALA A 39 15.32 -6.64 11.50
C ALA A 39 14.36 -5.49 11.90
N SER A 40 14.30 -5.13 13.18
CA SER A 40 13.31 -4.24 13.78
C SER A 40 13.76 -2.79 13.94
N SER A 41 14.84 -2.34 13.32
CA SER A 41 15.39 -1.01 13.62
C SER A 41 15.39 0.01 12.47
N LEU A 42 14.55 -0.15 11.45
CA LEU A 42 14.28 0.93 10.51
C LEU A 42 12.90 1.52 10.83
N PRO A 43 12.82 2.58 11.65
CA PRO A 43 11.53 3.18 12.06
C PRO A 43 10.70 3.68 10.87
N ASP A 44 11.34 3.93 9.75
CA ASP A 44 10.75 4.50 8.54
C ASP A 44 10.07 3.46 7.60
N VAL A 45 10.32 2.16 7.80
CA VAL A 45 9.77 1.10 6.91
C VAL A 45 8.29 0.79 7.21
N ARG A 46 7.82 1.17 8.40
CA ARG A 46 6.43 0.96 8.86
C ARG A 46 5.56 2.22 8.82
N GLU A 47 6.02 3.26 8.15
CA GLU A 47 5.21 4.45 7.92
C GLU A 47 3.98 4.08 7.09
N ARG A 48 2.82 4.63 7.45
CA ARG A 48 1.53 4.38 6.77
C ARG A 48 0.93 5.67 6.26
N THR A 49 0.24 5.56 5.13
CA THR A 49 -0.52 6.67 4.53
C THR A 49 -1.89 6.19 4.09
N LEU A 50 -2.85 7.13 4.04
CA LEU A 50 -4.16 6.87 3.47
C LEU A 50 -4.23 7.42 2.05
N ILE A 51 -4.71 6.57 1.14
CA ILE A 51 -5.02 6.93 -0.24
C ILE A 51 -6.50 6.64 -0.49
N ALA A 52 -7.23 7.62 -1.00
CA ALA A 52 -8.63 7.40 -1.37
C ALA A 52 -8.87 7.71 -2.84
N VAL A 53 -9.38 6.73 -3.59
CA VAL A 53 -9.89 6.93 -4.94
C VAL A 53 -11.26 7.56 -4.82
N LYS A 54 -11.42 8.75 -5.37
CA LYS A 54 -12.63 9.57 -5.30
C LYS A 54 -13.71 9.02 -6.23
N PRO A 55 -14.98 9.48 -6.10
CA PRO A 55 -16.07 8.98 -6.91
C PRO A 55 -15.82 9.02 -8.43
N ASP A 56 -15.18 10.06 -8.94
CA ASP A 56 -14.82 10.16 -10.37
C ASP A 56 -13.80 9.09 -10.79
N GLY A 57 -12.81 8.80 -9.95
CA GLY A 57 -11.83 7.74 -10.20
C GLY A 57 -12.47 6.34 -10.19
N VAL A 58 -13.41 6.10 -9.29
CA VAL A 58 -14.17 4.84 -9.23
C VAL A 58 -15.05 4.69 -10.48
N GLN A 59 -15.84 5.72 -10.82
CA GLN A 59 -16.71 5.71 -12.00
C GLN A 59 -15.94 5.51 -13.31
N ARG A 60 -14.74 6.05 -13.38
CA ARG A 60 -13.84 5.91 -14.53
C ARG A 60 -13.00 4.62 -14.51
N ARG A 61 -13.24 3.72 -13.58
CA ARG A 61 -12.58 2.39 -13.47
C ARG A 61 -11.05 2.48 -13.31
N LEU A 62 -10.57 3.52 -12.60
CA LEU A 62 -9.14 3.77 -12.41
C LEU A 62 -8.56 3.07 -11.16
N VAL A 63 -9.40 2.42 -10.33
CA VAL A 63 -8.99 1.81 -9.06
C VAL A 63 -7.83 0.85 -9.26
N GLY A 64 -7.94 -0.11 -10.16
CA GLY A 64 -6.89 -1.10 -10.42
C GLY A 64 -5.57 -0.49 -10.90
N GLN A 65 -5.63 0.53 -11.77
CA GLN A 65 -4.45 1.22 -12.26
C GLN A 65 -3.74 2.00 -11.14
N ILE A 66 -4.49 2.58 -10.21
CA ILE A 66 -3.93 3.30 -9.06
C ILE A 66 -3.29 2.31 -8.11
N ILE A 67 -3.96 1.19 -7.75
CA ILE A 67 -3.40 0.12 -6.92
C ILE A 67 -2.08 -0.36 -7.52
N GLN A 68 -2.07 -0.70 -8.80
CA GLN A 68 -0.89 -1.20 -9.49
C GLN A 68 0.31 -0.25 -9.38
N ARG A 69 0.11 1.06 -9.45
CA ARG A 69 1.20 2.03 -9.30
C ARG A 69 1.83 2.00 -7.91
N PHE A 70 1.02 1.82 -6.87
CA PHE A 70 1.52 1.75 -5.49
C PHE A 70 2.23 0.42 -5.25
N GLU A 71 1.72 -0.70 -5.76
CA GLU A 71 2.37 -2.01 -5.70
C GLU A 71 3.69 -2.02 -6.47
N GLN A 72 3.73 -1.51 -7.69
CA GLN A 72 4.95 -1.39 -8.49
C GLN A 72 6.02 -0.51 -7.83
N ARG A 73 5.59 0.45 -6.99
CA ARG A 73 6.53 1.26 -6.21
C ARG A 73 7.14 0.49 -5.03
N GLY A 74 6.63 -0.70 -4.71
CA GLY A 74 7.08 -1.54 -3.61
C GLY A 74 6.37 -1.24 -2.28
N PHE A 75 5.26 -0.52 -2.28
CA PHE A 75 4.47 -0.30 -1.08
C PHE A 75 3.58 -1.50 -0.76
N LYS A 76 3.42 -1.77 0.53
CA LYS A 76 2.60 -2.86 1.04
C LYS A 76 1.18 -2.39 1.34
N LEU A 77 0.18 -3.05 0.76
CA LEU A 77 -1.22 -2.78 1.04
C LEU A 77 -1.60 -3.45 2.38
N VAL A 78 -2.06 -2.66 3.35
CA VAL A 78 -2.44 -3.16 4.68
C VAL A 78 -3.92 -2.98 5.02
N GLY A 79 -4.65 -2.21 4.23
CA GLY A 79 -6.09 -2.04 4.35
C GLY A 79 -6.70 -1.55 3.06
N LEU A 80 -7.86 -2.09 2.69
CA LEU A 80 -8.62 -1.66 1.50
C LEU A 80 -10.10 -1.89 1.74
N LYS A 81 -10.91 -0.89 1.42
CA LYS A 81 -12.35 -1.04 1.37
C LYS A 81 -13.01 -0.05 0.42
N MET A 82 -14.17 -0.44 -0.09
CA MET A 82 -15.05 0.39 -0.88
C MET A 82 -16.31 0.71 -0.10
N LEU A 83 -16.70 1.98 -0.04
CA LEU A 83 -17.88 2.40 0.70
C LEU A 83 -18.49 3.68 0.11
N GLN A 84 -19.78 3.89 0.41
CA GLN A 84 -20.41 5.19 0.29
C GLN A 84 -20.12 5.99 1.55
N ALA A 85 -19.32 7.05 1.44
CA ALA A 85 -18.94 7.86 2.59
C ALA A 85 -20.12 8.72 3.08
N SER A 86 -20.37 8.71 4.39
CA SER A 86 -21.37 9.60 5.00
C SER A 86 -20.88 11.05 5.03
N GLU A 87 -21.80 12.00 5.08
CA GLU A 87 -21.44 13.41 5.22
C GLU A 87 -20.70 13.68 6.53
N ASP A 88 -21.05 12.98 7.62
CA ASP A 88 -20.36 13.11 8.90
C ASP A 88 -18.90 12.68 8.81
N LEU A 89 -18.64 11.53 8.19
CA LEU A 89 -17.27 11.04 7.96
C LEU A 89 -16.47 12.03 7.11
N LEU A 90 -17.07 12.52 6.03
CA LEU A 90 -16.44 13.49 5.13
C LEU A 90 -16.21 14.84 5.80
N SER A 91 -17.13 15.29 6.67
CA SER A 91 -16.98 16.55 7.41
C SER A 91 -15.85 16.49 8.43
N GLN A 92 -15.58 15.31 9.01
CA GLN A 92 -14.45 15.09 9.89
C GLN A 92 -13.13 15.00 9.08
N HIS A 93 -13.15 14.27 7.96
CA HIS A 93 -12.00 14.13 7.08
C HIS A 93 -11.52 15.49 6.52
N TYR A 94 -12.43 16.33 6.07
CA TYR A 94 -12.15 17.64 5.50
C TYR A 94 -12.33 18.80 6.50
N SER A 95 -12.24 18.55 7.80
CA SER A 95 -12.50 19.54 8.86
C SER A 95 -11.66 20.82 8.71
N GLU A 96 -10.42 20.71 8.25
CA GLU A 96 -9.51 21.83 8.03
C GLU A 96 -9.92 22.73 6.85
N LEU A 97 -10.79 22.21 5.96
CA LEU A 97 -11.26 22.95 4.80
C LEU A 97 -12.61 23.64 5.02
N ARG A 98 -13.21 23.57 6.21
CA ARG A 98 -14.56 24.11 6.51
C ARG A 98 -14.74 25.57 6.12
N ALA A 99 -13.73 26.39 6.32
CA ALA A 99 -13.77 27.83 6.01
C ALA A 99 -13.60 28.13 4.51
N LYS A 100 -13.33 27.12 3.68
CA LYS A 100 -13.07 27.35 2.26
C LYS A 100 -14.38 27.42 1.45
N PRO A 101 -14.53 28.37 0.50
CA PRO A 101 -15.76 28.54 -0.28
C PRO A 101 -16.20 27.28 -1.07
N PHE A 102 -15.27 26.41 -1.41
CA PHE A 102 -15.55 25.19 -2.16
C PHE A 102 -15.98 24.00 -1.28
N TYR A 103 -15.91 24.13 0.06
CA TYR A 103 -16.16 23.03 0.99
C TYR A 103 -17.53 22.34 0.80
N PRO A 104 -18.67 23.04 0.68
CA PRO A 104 -19.96 22.39 0.50
C PRO A 104 -20.01 21.57 -0.80
N ARG A 105 -19.40 22.08 -1.87
CA ARG A 105 -19.32 21.37 -3.15
C ARG A 105 -18.41 20.13 -3.07
N LEU A 106 -17.35 20.20 -2.28
CA LEU A 106 -16.46 19.07 -2.02
C LEU A 106 -17.21 17.96 -1.30
N LEU A 107 -17.95 18.24 -0.23
CA LEU A 107 -18.73 17.25 0.50
C LEU A 107 -19.78 16.59 -0.41
N LYS A 108 -20.58 17.40 -1.12
CA LYS A 108 -21.57 16.90 -2.07
C LYS A 108 -20.95 16.01 -3.15
N TYR A 109 -19.76 16.36 -3.63
CA TYR A 109 -19.05 15.55 -4.61
C TYR A 109 -18.56 14.23 -4.00
N MET A 110 -17.93 14.27 -2.83
CA MET A 110 -17.38 13.08 -2.20
C MET A 110 -18.45 12.10 -1.71
N SER A 111 -19.67 12.58 -1.41
CA SER A 111 -20.84 11.75 -1.07
C SER A 111 -21.63 11.28 -2.29
N SER A 112 -21.34 11.77 -3.51
CA SER A 112 -22.14 11.47 -4.71
C SER A 112 -21.98 10.06 -5.27
N GLY A 113 -21.02 9.29 -4.77
CA GLY A 113 -20.75 7.95 -5.25
C GLY A 113 -19.76 7.21 -4.33
N PRO A 114 -19.50 5.94 -4.63
CA PRO A 114 -18.59 5.14 -3.83
C PRO A 114 -17.14 5.68 -3.93
N VAL A 115 -16.39 5.49 -2.85
CA VAL A 115 -14.96 5.73 -2.77
C VAL A 115 -14.24 4.43 -2.44
N VAL A 116 -13.02 4.27 -2.91
CA VAL A 116 -12.13 3.18 -2.49
C VAL A 116 -11.01 3.76 -1.64
N VAL A 117 -10.95 3.33 -0.39
CA VAL A 117 -9.97 3.82 0.58
C VAL A 117 -8.96 2.74 0.89
N MET A 118 -7.70 3.10 0.89
CA MET A 118 -6.57 2.19 1.04
C MET A 118 -5.60 2.72 2.10
N VAL A 119 -4.95 1.80 2.79
CA VAL A 119 -3.81 2.11 3.66
C VAL A 119 -2.59 1.40 3.11
N TRP A 120 -1.56 2.18 2.82
CA TRP A 120 -0.29 1.71 2.30
C TRP A 120 0.80 1.88 3.34
N GLU A 121 1.70 0.90 3.44
CA GLU A 121 2.84 0.88 4.35
C GLU A 121 4.14 0.82 3.56
N GLY A 122 5.16 1.60 3.96
CA GLY A 122 6.49 1.56 3.34
C GLY A 122 7.36 2.73 3.77
N HIS A 123 8.62 2.69 3.32
CA HIS A 123 9.60 3.73 3.61
C HIS A 123 9.17 5.07 3.01
N LYS A 124 9.06 6.11 3.84
CA LYS A 124 8.63 7.47 3.45
C LYS A 124 7.37 7.48 2.60
N VAL A 125 6.43 6.58 2.90
CA VAL A 125 5.24 6.36 2.05
C VAL A 125 4.36 7.61 1.96
N VAL A 126 4.24 8.44 2.98
CA VAL A 126 3.47 9.69 2.94
C VAL A 126 4.04 10.63 1.87
N GLN A 127 5.33 10.95 1.98
CA GLN A 127 5.99 11.87 1.05
C GLN A 127 5.99 11.30 -0.38
N THR A 128 6.36 10.04 -0.55
CA THR A 128 6.45 9.40 -1.86
C THR A 128 5.08 9.31 -2.53
N SER A 129 4.03 8.98 -1.76
CA SER A 129 2.66 8.95 -2.27
C SER A 129 2.20 10.31 -2.81
N ARG A 130 2.54 11.40 -2.13
CA ARG A 130 2.26 12.75 -2.59
C ARG A 130 2.91 13.05 -3.94
N VAL A 131 4.17 12.63 -4.13
CA VAL A 131 4.87 12.75 -5.42
C VAL A 131 4.19 11.91 -6.50
N MET A 132 3.84 10.65 -6.20
CA MET A 132 3.16 9.75 -7.14
C MET A 132 1.77 10.24 -7.55
N VAL A 133 1.04 10.83 -6.61
CA VAL A 133 -0.30 11.38 -6.88
C VAL A 133 -0.22 12.66 -7.70
N GLY A 134 0.80 13.47 -7.50
CA GLY A 134 1.01 14.73 -8.21
C GLY A 134 0.28 15.92 -7.58
N HIS A 135 0.49 17.09 -8.15
CA HIS A 135 -0.06 18.35 -7.67
C HIS A 135 -1.59 18.31 -7.59
N THR A 136 -2.17 19.04 -6.61
CA THR A 136 -3.63 19.04 -6.39
C THR A 136 -4.41 19.59 -7.58
N ASN A 137 -3.87 20.61 -8.23
CA ASN A 137 -4.36 21.09 -9.53
C ASN A 137 -3.76 20.22 -10.65
N PRO A 138 -4.56 19.49 -11.44
CA PRO A 138 -4.06 18.65 -12.52
C PRO A 138 -3.27 19.40 -13.59
N ALA A 139 -3.57 20.67 -13.80
CA ALA A 139 -2.83 21.50 -14.76
C ALA A 139 -1.36 21.73 -14.38
N GLU A 140 -1.04 21.54 -13.10
CA GLU A 140 0.30 21.67 -12.53
C GLU A 140 0.93 20.30 -12.20
N ALA A 141 0.19 19.22 -12.42
CA ALA A 141 0.65 17.86 -12.15
C ALA A 141 1.51 17.36 -13.30
N SER A 142 2.69 16.86 -12.97
CA SER A 142 3.60 16.28 -13.95
C SER A 142 3.03 15.01 -14.58
N ALA A 143 3.30 14.78 -15.86
CA ALA A 143 3.05 13.51 -16.52
C ALA A 143 3.72 12.35 -15.75
N GLY A 144 3.10 11.18 -15.74
CA GLY A 144 3.53 10.02 -14.93
C GLY A 144 2.96 10.03 -13.51
N THR A 145 2.42 11.14 -13.00
CA THR A 145 1.66 11.15 -11.75
C THR A 145 0.20 10.74 -11.98
N VAL A 146 -0.49 10.30 -10.92
CA VAL A 146 -1.91 9.89 -11.04
C VAL A 146 -2.78 11.02 -11.58
N ARG A 147 -2.59 12.24 -11.07
CA ARG A 147 -3.37 13.39 -11.52
C ARG A 147 -2.93 13.91 -12.89
N GLY A 148 -1.63 13.89 -13.18
CA GLY A 148 -1.12 14.30 -14.50
C GLY A 148 -1.62 13.42 -15.63
N ASP A 149 -1.79 12.11 -15.36
CA ASP A 149 -2.23 11.15 -16.37
C ASP A 149 -3.76 11.03 -16.46
N PHE A 150 -4.46 11.18 -15.31
CA PHE A 150 -5.88 10.81 -15.22
C PHE A 150 -6.82 11.98 -14.94
N SER A 151 -6.33 13.16 -14.61
CA SER A 151 -7.19 14.27 -14.19
C SER A 151 -7.10 15.46 -15.14
N PHE A 152 -8.23 16.15 -15.33
CA PHE A 152 -8.31 17.36 -16.16
C PHE A 152 -8.70 18.60 -15.35
N HIS A 153 -9.41 18.42 -14.24
CA HIS A 153 -9.97 19.54 -13.50
C HIS A 153 -9.81 19.33 -12.00
N VAL A 154 -9.47 20.41 -11.28
CA VAL A 154 -9.20 20.37 -9.82
C VAL A 154 -10.37 19.84 -9.00
N SER A 155 -11.62 20.06 -9.42
CA SER A 155 -12.82 19.55 -8.74
C SER A 155 -13.06 18.05 -8.97
N ARG A 156 -12.35 17.42 -9.88
CA ARG A 156 -12.43 16.01 -10.27
C ARG A 156 -11.02 15.47 -10.47
N ASN A 157 -10.26 15.43 -9.37
CA ASN A 157 -8.84 15.12 -9.40
C ASN A 157 -8.49 13.71 -8.88
N VAL A 158 -9.43 12.80 -9.03
CA VAL A 158 -9.33 11.32 -8.99
C VAL A 158 -8.96 10.74 -7.63
N VAL A 159 -8.01 11.32 -6.91
CA VAL A 159 -7.40 10.69 -5.74
C VAL A 159 -7.15 11.69 -4.63
N HIS A 160 -7.23 11.22 -3.37
CA HIS A 160 -6.72 11.89 -2.18
C HIS A 160 -5.51 11.11 -1.66
N ALA A 161 -4.53 11.81 -1.12
CA ALA A 161 -3.42 11.25 -0.36
C ALA A 161 -3.16 12.13 0.86
N SER A 162 -2.92 11.53 2.01
CA SER A 162 -2.54 12.24 3.23
C SER A 162 -1.33 13.16 2.96
N ASP A 163 -1.28 14.31 3.59
CA ASP A 163 -0.27 15.34 3.34
C ASP A 163 0.89 15.34 4.36
N SER A 164 0.67 14.70 5.49
CA SER A 164 1.62 14.61 6.59
C SER A 164 1.49 13.28 7.34
N LEU A 165 2.47 12.96 8.15
CA LEU A 165 2.44 11.76 9.00
C LEU A 165 1.30 11.82 10.02
N GLU A 166 1.11 12.97 10.65
CA GLU A 166 0.02 13.20 11.61
C GLU A 166 -1.35 13.16 10.92
N GLY A 167 -1.47 13.78 9.75
CA GLY A 167 -2.66 13.72 8.91
C GLY A 167 -2.99 12.28 8.51
N ALA A 168 -1.99 11.51 8.10
CA ALA A 168 -2.16 10.10 7.75
C ALA A 168 -2.67 9.26 8.93
N GLN A 169 -2.09 9.43 10.12
CA GLN A 169 -2.54 8.72 11.33
C GLN A 169 -3.99 9.06 11.69
N ARG A 170 -4.35 10.36 11.69
CA ARG A 170 -5.71 10.83 11.95
C ARG A 170 -6.70 10.26 10.92
N GLU A 171 -6.37 10.36 9.65
CA GLU A 171 -7.22 9.88 8.56
C GLU A 171 -7.40 8.36 8.61
N ILE A 172 -6.33 7.59 8.85
CA ILE A 172 -6.42 6.14 8.99
C ILE A 172 -7.34 5.75 10.14
N GLN A 173 -7.23 6.39 11.32
CA GLN A 173 -8.10 6.12 12.47
C GLN A 173 -9.56 6.48 12.19
N LEU A 174 -9.80 7.54 11.41
CA LEU A 174 -11.14 7.95 11.03
C LEU A 174 -11.80 6.96 10.05
N TRP A 175 -11.04 6.48 9.08
CA TRP A 175 -11.57 5.63 8.02
C TRP A 175 -11.57 4.14 8.36
N PHE A 176 -10.63 3.65 9.15
CA PHE A 176 -10.46 2.22 9.45
C PHE A 176 -10.56 1.92 10.94
N LYS A 177 -11.27 0.84 11.26
CA LYS A 177 -11.18 0.22 12.59
C LYS A 177 -9.89 -0.60 12.65
N GLY A 178 -9.27 -0.73 13.83
CA GLY A 178 -7.98 -1.41 13.97
C GLY A 178 -7.95 -2.83 13.37
N LYS A 179 -9.04 -3.59 13.50
CA LYS A 179 -9.18 -4.94 12.94
C LYS A 179 -9.34 -4.99 11.40
N GLU A 180 -9.56 -3.87 10.75
CA GLU A 180 -9.63 -3.77 9.29
C GLU A 180 -8.25 -3.56 8.66
N LEU A 181 -7.22 -3.35 9.48
CA LEU A 181 -5.84 -3.24 9.04
C LEU A 181 -5.09 -4.53 9.32
N LEU A 182 -4.49 -5.09 8.29
CA LEU A 182 -3.73 -6.34 8.39
C LEU A 182 -2.25 -6.03 8.67
N ASN A 183 -1.68 -6.76 9.62
CA ASN A 183 -0.24 -6.79 9.80
C ASN A 183 0.26 -8.13 9.25
N TRP A 184 0.99 -8.05 8.13
CA TRP A 184 1.53 -9.23 7.45
C TRP A 184 2.93 -8.94 6.93
N ASP A 185 3.74 -9.97 6.77
CA ASP A 185 5.11 -9.82 6.31
C ASP A 185 5.18 -10.08 4.80
N SER A 186 5.77 -9.14 4.05
CA SER A 186 6.04 -9.32 2.63
C SER A 186 7.34 -10.10 2.45
N CYS A 187 7.30 -11.17 1.65
CA CYS A 187 8.52 -11.90 1.28
C CYS A 187 9.47 -11.09 0.39
N ASP A 188 8.99 -10.02 -0.25
CA ASP A 188 9.81 -9.14 -1.09
C ASP A 188 10.57 -8.07 -0.30
N GLN A 189 10.38 -7.98 1.01
CA GLN A 189 11.00 -6.94 1.81
C GLN A 189 12.54 -6.98 1.72
N ASN A 190 13.11 -8.18 1.68
CA ASN A 190 14.56 -8.39 1.54
C ASN A 190 15.08 -8.05 0.12
N ASN A 191 14.21 -8.06 -0.89
CA ASN A 191 14.55 -7.69 -2.27
C ASN A 191 14.36 -6.19 -2.53
N THR A 192 13.56 -5.54 -1.70
CA THR A 192 13.22 -4.11 -1.86
C THR A 192 14.12 -3.21 -1.02
N PHE A 193 14.59 -3.72 0.12
CA PHE A 193 15.48 -3.01 1.03
C PHE A 193 16.76 -3.84 1.22
N ALA A 194 17.91 -3.25 0.89
CA ALA A 194 19.20 -3.80 1.30
C ALA A 194 19.31 -3.68 2.83
N VAL A 195 19.30 -4.80 3.54
CA VAL A 195 19.53 -4.90 4.99
C VAL A 195 20.94 -5.39 5.24
#